data_6e7615b82d45fabffe0f8401001594a6
#
_entry.id   6e7615b82d45fabffe0f8401001594a6
#
_cell.length_a   1.000
_cell.length_b   1.000
_cell.length_c   1.000
_cell.angle_alpha   90.00
_cell.angle_beta   90.00
_cell.angle_gamma   90.00
#
_symmetry.space_group_name_H-M   'P 1'
#
loop_
_entity.id
_entity.type
_entity.pdbx_description
1 polymer ?
#
loop_
_entity_poly.entity_id
_entity_poly.type
_entity_poly.pdbx_seq_one_letter_code
_entity_poly.pdbx_strand_id
1 'polypeptide(L)'
;MYIAITRQQLGDNFKGSARDFVNYLEKENEGREPELQEGYFNQEESNIDAERVIAEIDANTAKLKKREPKFYSLVVSPSQRELQHIGNDPEKLRQYTRQVMQAYAASFYRDREVTVRDILYFAKLERERTYSEKDREVKENQAHASKILELQHRVRAIQEGREQGEIAKLREQINALEREAPHQLNGKRIVPGMAKEGHQSHIHIIVSRMDRTNTHSLSPGSKFRTSETTLHGQTVKQGFDRDKFYRAAEKTFDKQFGYKRNFVETYHARNLLDKDPKRFFSALLGLPTNERQAAKQLLFKAGIKVPTIPTNKAQLAYKAMMQLKKGIGKALESGSIGI
;
A
#
# COMPACT_ATOMS: atom_id res chain seq x y z
N MET A 1 9.27 -2.88 1.87
CA MET A 1 7.96 -3.51 1.54
C MET A 1 6.82 -2.92 2.36
N TYR A 2 5.66 -2.73 1.76
CA TYR A 2 4.43 -2.32 2.43
C TYR A 2 3.35 -3.38 2.18
N ILE A 3 2.62 -3.76 3.23
CA ILE A 3 1.47 -4.65 3.12
C ILE A 3 0.30 -4.01 3.87
N ALA A 4 -0.84 -3.90 3.20
CA ALA A 4 -2.09 -3.44 3.78
C ALA A 4 -3.12 -4.57 3.77
N ILE A 5 -3.95 -4.63 4.81
CA ILE A 5 -5.12 -5.51 4.89
C ILE A 5 -6.34 -4.62 5.13
N THR A 6 -7.25 -4.61 4.18
CA THR A 6 -8.46 -3.80 4.22
C THR A 6 -9.68 -4.72 4.14
N ARG A 7 -10.66 -4.49 4.99
CA ARG A 7 -11.96 -5.18 4.89
C ARG A 7 -12.76 -4.60 3.73
N GLN A 8 -13.58 -5.44 3.11
CA GLN A 8 -14.57 -5.00 2.15
C GLN A 8 -15.39 -3.85 2.75
N GLN A 9 -15.58 -2.77 1.99
CA GLN A 9 -16.46 -1.67 2.40
C GLN A 9 -17.91 -2.08 2.17
N LEU A 10 -18.73 -1.90 3.19
CA LEU A 10 -20.14 -2.21 3.17
C LEU A 10 -20.90 -0.88 3.13
N GLY A 11 -21.58 -0.58 2.02
CA GLY A 11 -22.51 0.55 1.91
C GLY A 11 -23.93 0.19 2.38
N ASP A 12 -24.83 1.18 2.41
CA ASP A 12 -26.20 0.98 2.92
C ASP A 12 -27.03 -0.01 2.08
N ASN A 13 -26.76 -0.12 0.78
CA ASN A 13 -27.42 -1.04 -0.16
C ASN A 13 -26.59 -2.27 -0.51
N PHE A 14 -25.71 -2.67 0.36
CA PHE A 14 -24.70 -3.65 0.05
C PHE A 14 -25.27 -5.07 -0.11
N LYS A 15 -25.34 -5.55 -1.33
CA LYS A 15 -25.57 -6.98 -1.65
C LYS A 15 -24.29 -7.80 -1.62
N GLY A 16 -23.19 -7.20 -1.31
CA GLY A 16 -21.94 -7.84 -0.94
C GLY A 16 -21.25 -8.67 -2.00
N SER A 17 -21.37 -8.33 -3.30
CA SER A 17 -20.60 -8.99 -4.35
C SER A 17 -19.14 -8.55 -4.33
N ALA A 18 -18.25 -9.44 -4.73
CA ALA A 18 -16.85 -9.12 -5.02
C ALA A 18 -16.68 -8.33 -6.33
N ARG A 19 -17.73 -8.21 -7.14
CA ARG A 19 -17.73 -7.67 -8.52
C ARG A 19 -17.12 -6.27 -8.58
N ASP A 20 -17.53 -5.36 -7.71
CA ASP A 20 -17.02 -3.97 -7.76
C ASP A 20 -15.52 -3.89 -7.53
N PHE A 21 -15.00 -4.72 -6.61
CA PHE A 21 -13.57 -4.78 -6.35
C PHE A 21 -12.81 -5.45 -7.50
N VAL A 22 -13.35 -6.53 -8.05
CA VAL A 22 -12.77 -7.22 -9.22
C VAL A 22 -12.79 -6.31 -10.44
N ASN A 23 -13.90 -5.64 -10.74
CA ASN A 23 -13.99 -4.67 -11.83
C ASN A 23 -13.00 -3.51 -11.68
N TYR A 24 -12.77 -3.06 -10.44
CA TYR A 24 -11.73 -2.06 -10.19
C TYR A 24 -10.34 -2.57 -10.60
N LEU A 25 -10.01 -3.83 -10.32
CA LEU A 25 -8.74 -4.44 -10.70
C LEU A 25 -8.65 -4.74 -12.21
N GLU A 26 -9.78 -4.90 -12.90
CA GLU A 26 -9.80 -5.10 -14.36
C GLU A 26 -9.49 -3.84 -15.16
N LYS A 27 -9.58 -2.65 -14.57
CA LYS A 27 -9.29 -1.38 -15.26
C LYS A 27 -7.88 -1.32 -15.87
N GLU A 28 -6.91 -2.00 -15.28
CA GLU A 28 -5.56 -2.05 -15.85
C GLU A 28 -5.50 -2.89 -17.14
N ASN A 29 -6.44 -3.81 -17.34
CA ASN A 29 -6.58 -4.60 -18.55
C ASN A 29 -7.38 -3.88 -19.65
N GLU A 30 -8.11 -2.80 -19.31
CA GLU A 30 -8.91 -2.04 -20.30
C GLU A 30 -8.00 -1.48 -21.40
N GLY A 31 -8.34 -1.80 -22.64
CA GLY A 31 -7.58 -1.34 -23.82
C GLY A 31 -6.28 -2.10 -24.10
N ARG A 32 -5.93 -3.12 -23.33
CA ARG A 32 -4.80 -4.01 -23.63
C ARG A 32 -5.25 -5.16 -24.54
N GLU A 33 -4.36 -5.56 -25.45
CA GLU A 33 -4.55 -6.79 -26.23
C GLU A 33 -4.69 -7.99 -25.30
N PRO A 34 -5.55 -9.00 -25.65
CA PRO A 34 -5.85 -10.14 -24.77
C PRO A 34 -4.61 -10.87 -24.24
N GLU A 35 -3.55 -10.97 -25.06
CA GLU A 35 -2.30 -11.65 -24.69
C GLU A 35 -1.46 -10.85 -23.66
N LEU A 36 -1.73 -9.56 -23.53
CA LEU A 36 -1.06 -8.66 -22.58
C LEU A 36 -1.86 -8.41 -21.30
N GLN A 37 -3.07 -8.97 -21.23
CA GLN A 37 -3.91 -8.85 -20.05
C GLN A 37 -3.39 -9.76 -18.93
N GLU A 38 -3.36 -9.21 -17.70
CA GLU A 38 -2.98 -9.98 -16.51
C GLU A 38 -4.23 -10.68 -15.95
N GLY A 39 -4.19 -12.01 -15.95
CA GLY A 39 -5.19 -12.84 -15.27
C GLY A 39 -4.93 -12.95 -13.77
N TYR A 40 -5.91 -13.46 -13.04
CA TYR A 40 -5.73 -13.79 -11.63
C TYR A 40 -4.96 -15.10 -11.47
N PHE A 41 -4.36 -15.26 -10.29
CA PHE A 41 -3.68 -16.48 -9.89
C PHE A 41 -3.96 -16.79 -8.42
N ASN A 42 -3.77 -18.03 -8.04
CA ASN A 42 -3.85 -18.48 -6.65
C ASN A 42 -2.65 -19.37 -6.30
N GLN A 43 -2.78 -20.21 -5.29
CA GLN A 43 -1.70 -21.12 -4.86
C GLN A 43 -1.34 -22.16 -5.93
N GLU A 44 -2.29 -22.59 -6.71
CA GLU A 44 -2.20 -23.74 -7.60
C GLU A 44 -2.28 -23.34 -9.08
N GLU A 45 -3.11 -22.38 -9.41
CA GLU A 45 -3.45 -21.98 -10.76
C GLU A 45 -2.95 -20.58 -11.09
N SER A 46 -2.78 -20.33 -12.38
CA SER A 46 -2.49 -19.01 -12.95
C SER A 46 -3.47 -18.75 -14.09
N ASN A 47 -3.63 -17.49 -14.45
CA ASN A 47 -4.50 -17.06 -15.55
C ASN A 47 -6.01 -17.38 -15.32
N ILE A 48 -6.48 -17.13 -14.11
CA ILE A 48 -7.88 -17.29 -13.71
C ILE A 48 -8.67 -16.07 -14.18
N ASP A 49 -9.84 -16.26 -14.73
CA ASP A 49 -10.71 -15.17 -15.19
C ASP A 49 -11.45 -14.47 -14.04
N ALA A 50 -11.85 -13.22 -14.29
CA ALA A 50 -12.50 -12.37 -13.31
C ALA A 50 -13.87 -12.90 -12.84
N GLU A 51 -14.67 -13.48 -13.74
CA GLU A 51 -15.99 -14.00 -13.39
C GLU A 51 -15.90 -15.21 -12.46
N ARG A 52 -14.90 -16.07 -12.65
CA ARG A 52 -14.63 -17.17 -11.73
C ARG A 52 -14.25 -16.65 -10.35
N VAL A 53 -13.40 -15.61 -10.25
CA VAL A 53 -13.04 -14.97 -8.97
C VAL A 53 -14.28 -14.47 -8.25
N ILE A 54 -15.16 -13.76 -8.95
CA ILE A 54 -16.41 -13.23 -8.39
C ILE A 54 -17.29 -14.38 -7.89
N ALA A 55 -17.49 -15.40 -8.72
CA ALA A 55 -18.36 -16.53 -8.41
C ALA A 55 -17.88 -17.30 -7.16
N GLU A 56 -16.59 -17.62 -7.08
CA GLU A 56 -16.02 -18.38 -5.96
C GLU A 56 -16.03 -17.58 -4.65
N ILE A 57 -15.68 -16.29 -4.67
CA ILE A 57 -15.72 -15.44 -3.48
C ILE A 57 -17.15 -15.21 -2.99
N ASP A 58 -18.09 -14.96 -3.89
CA ASP A 58 -19.48 -14.69 -3.54
C ASP A 58 -20.22 -15.96 -3.07
N ALA A 59 -19.84 -17.12 -3.53
CA ALA A 59 -20.37 -18.40 -3.05
C ALA A 59 -19.83 -18.81 -1.66
N ASN A 60 -18.64 -18.34 -1.29
CA ASN A 60 -17.95 -18.75 -0.06
C ASN A 60 -18.37 -17.92 1.16
N THR A 61 -19.64 -17.95 1.53
CA THR A 61 -20.24 -17.02 2.50
C THR A 61 -21.11 -17.68 3.56
N ALA A 62 -20.99 -18.99 3.78
CA ALA A 62 -21.79 -19.72 4.76
C ALA A 62 -21.68 -19.08 6.16
N LYS A 63 -22.80 -19.01 6.87
CA LYS A 63 -22.88 -18.48 8.23
C LYS A 63 -22.51 -16.99 8.41
N LEU A 64 -22.20 -16.26 7.33
CA LEU A 64 -21.94 -14.83 7.43
C LEU A 64 -23.25 -14.05 7.62
N LYS A 65 -23.20 -13.08 8.54
CA LYS A 65 -24.29 -12.13 8.70
C LYS A 65 -24.29 -11.12 7.56
N LYS A 66 -25.44 -10.54 7.23
CA LYS A 66 -25.60 -9.54 6.13
C LYS A 66 -24.65 -8.34 6.24
N ARG A 67 -24.20 -7.98 7.44
CA ARG A 67 -23.28 -6.86 7.71
C ARG A 67 -21.82 -7.28 7.86
N GLU A 68 -21.50 -8.53 7.62
CA GLU A 68 -20.11 -9.01 7.69
C GLU A 68 -19.45 -8.98 6.33
N PRO A 69 -18.18 -8.54 6.24
CA PRO A 69 -17.47 -8.56 4.98
C PRO A 69 -17.30 -10.00 4.49
N LYS A 70 -17.52 -10.23 3.21
CA LYS A 70 -17.30 -11.55 2.58
C LYS A 70 -15.83 -11.82 2.33
N PHE A 71 -15.07 -10.75 2.08
CA PHE A 71 -13.65 -10.84 1.77
C PHE A 71 -12.85 -9.70 2.41
N TYR A 72 -11.56 -9.84 2.36
CA TYR A 72 -10.57 -8.82 2.64
C TYR A 72 -9.70 -8.61 1.41
N SER A 73 -9.29 -7.38 1.16
CA SER A 73 -8.25 -7.08 0.18
C SER A 73 -6.91 -6.93 0.88
N LEU A 74 -5.88 -7.56 0.32
CA LEU A 74 -4.51 -7.33 0.70
C LEU A 74 -3.80 -6.64 -0.47
N VAL A 75 -2.95 -5.68 -0.17
CA VAL A 75 -2.04 -5.09 -1.16
C VAL A 75 -0.63 -5.37 -0.71
N VAL A 76 0.15 -6.03 -1.54
CA VAL A 76 1.58 -6.27 -1.33
C VAL A 76 2.36 -5.38 -2.27
N SER A 77 3.05 -4.40 -1.71
CA SER A 77 3.79 -3.39 -2.45
C SER A 77 5.26 -3.45 -2.08
N PRO A 78 6.09 -4.13 -2.86
CA PRO A 78 7.54 -4.03 -2.71
C PRO A 78 8.01 -2.59 -2.96
N SER A 79 9.08 -2.18 -2.31
CA SER A 79 9.72 -0.89 -2.54
C SER A 79 10.43 -0.86 -3.90
N GLN A 80 10.76 0.34 -4.40
CA GLN A 80 11.55 0.52 -5.61
C GLN A 80 12.87 -0.29 -5.58
N ARG A 81 13.54 -0.32 -4.44
CA ARG A 81 14.78 -1.08 -4.26
C ARG A 81 14.57 -2.59 -4.30
N GLU A 82 13.48 -3.06 -3.69
CA GLU A 82 13.09 -4.49 -3.73
C GLU A 82 12.74 -4.89 -5.16
N LEU A 83 11.95 -4.09 -5.88
CA LEU A 83 11.60 -4.34 -7.29
C LEU A 83 12.84 -4.31 -8.19
N GLN A 84 13.72 -3.34 -8.01
CA GLN A 84 14.99 -3.26 -8.76
C GLN A 84 15.87 -4.48 -8.50
N HIS A 85 15.94 -4.96 -7.24
CA HIS A 85 16.72 -6.13 -6.87
C HIS A 85 16.27 -7.41 -7.58
N ILE A 86 14.97 -7.60 -7.73
CA ILE A 86 14.39 -8.76 -8.42
C ILE A 86 14.24 -8.53 -9.94
N GLY A 87 14.64 -7.36 -10.46
CA GLY A 87 14.49 -7.00 -11.87
C GLY A 87 13.05 -6.70 -12.28
N ASN A 88 12.18 -6.34 -11.34
CA ASN A 88 10.75 -6.14 -11.54
C ASN A 88 10.05 -7.33 -12.26
N ASP A 89 10.54 -8.54 -11.99
CA ASP A 89 10.13 -9.78 -12.65
C ASP A 89 8.74 -10.24 -12.16
N PRO A 90 7.75 -10.36 -13.05
CA PRO A 90 6.39 -10.77 -12.70
C PRO A 90 6.31 -12.17 -12.08
N GLU A 91 7.09 -13.12 -12.58
CA GLU A 91 7.05 -14.50 -12.09
C GLU A 91 7.63 -14.61 -10.68
N LYS A 92 8.70 -13.88 -10.40
CA LYS A 92 9.25 -13.78 -9.04
C LYS A 92 8.22 -13.19 -8.08
N LEU A 93 7.46 -12.17 -8.52
CA LEU A 93 6.38 -11.58 -7.71
C LEU A 93 5.22 -12.55 -7.48
N ARG A 94 4.81 -13.34 -8.49
CA ARG A 94 3.78 -14.37 -8.31
C ARG A 94 4.24 -15.47 -7.34
N GLN A 95 5.47 -15.97 -7.50
CA GLN A 95 6.05 -16.97 -6.59
C GLN A 95 6.15 -16.42 -5.17
N TYR A 96 6.61 -15.19 -5.01
CA TYR A 96 6.67 -14.52 -3.72
C TYR A 96 5.28 -14.39 -3.09
N THR A 97 4.26 -14.01 -3.87
CA THR A 97 2.89 -13.89 -3.40
C THR A 97 2.36 -15.22 -2.84
N ARG A 98 2.63 -16.34 -3.51
CA ARG A 98 2.25 -17.67 -3.02
C ARG A 98 2.88 -17.98 -1.66
N GLN A 99 4.13 -17.58 -1.43
CA GLN A 99 4.80 -17.75 -0.13
C GLN A 99 4.25 -16.76 0.92
N VAL A 100 3.91 -15.53 0.53
CA VAL A 100 3.23 -14.57 1.42
C VAL A 100 1.90 -15.15 1.91
N MET A 101 1.16 -15.84 1.06
CA MET A 101 -0.12 -16.45 1.46
C MET A 101 0.07 -17.67 2.37
N GLN A 102 1.18 -18.38 2.29
CA GLN A 102 1.55 -19.37 3.30
C GLN A 102 1.82 -18.71 4.66
N ALA A 103 2.56 -17.60 4.66
CA ALA A 103 2.80 -16.82 5.88
C ALA A 103 1.51 -16.21 6.45
N TYR A 104 0.59 -15.80 5.58
CA TYR A 104 -0.74 -15.33 5.97
C TYR A 104 -1.53 -16.43 6.69
N ALA A 105 -1.61 -17.62 6.12
CA ALA A 105 -2.28 -18.75 6.72
C ALA A 105 -1.68 -19.11 8.10
N ALA A 106 -0.35 -19.22 8.19
CA ALA A 106 0.37 -19.53 9.42
C ALA A 106 0.27 -18.44 10.51
N SER A 107 -0.33 -17.30 10.20
CA SER A 107 -0.54 -16.19 11.15
C SER A 107 -1.90 -16.23 11.83
N PHE A 108 -2.76 -17.18 11.49
CA PHE A 108 -3.98 -17.45 12.24
C PHE A 108 -3.69 -18.32 13.46
N TYR A 109 -4.27 -17.94 14.57
CA TYR A 109 -4.35 -18.78 15.78
C TYR A 109 -5.71 -19.46 15.82
N ARG A 110 -5.71 -20.75 15.76
CA ARG A 110 -6.88 -21.62 15.84
C ARG A 110 -6.55 -22.84 16.68
N ASP A 111 -7.56 -23.63 17.00
CA ASP A 111 -7.47 -24.95 17.61
C ASP A 111 -6.75 -26.00 16.74
N ARG A 112 -6.53 -25.67 15.46
CA ARG A 112 -5.75 -26.44 14.48
C ARG A 112 -4.79 -25.54 13.71
N GLU A 113 -3.80 -26.13 13.10
CA GLU A 113 -2.96 -25.42 12.14
C GLU A 113 -3.78 -24.97 10.93
N VAL A 114 -3.61 -23.71 10.53
CA VAL A 114 -4.19 -23.15 9.32
C VAL A 114 -3.09 -23.12 8.25
N THR A 115 -3.35 -23.78 7.15
CA THR A 115 -2.45 -23.86 6.01
C THR A 115 -2.99 -23.04 4.84
N VAL A 116 -2.17 -22.81 3.82
CA VAL A 116 -2.62 -22.10 2.61
C VAL A 116 -3.73 -22.84 1.86
N ARG A 117 -3.86 -24.16 2.05
CA ARG A 117 -4.94 -24.96 1.47
C ARG A 117 -6.30 -24.65 2.09
N ASP A 118 -6.31 -24.09 3.30
CA ASP A 118 -7.54 -23.62 3.95
C ASP A 118 -7.99 -22.24 3.43
N ILE A 119 -7.11 -21.51 2.73
CA ILE A 119 -7.38 -20.13 2.31
C ILE A 119 -7.92 -20.11 0.88
N LEU A 120 -9.09 -19.53 0.69
CA LEU A 120 -9.60 -19.17 -0.63
C LEU A 120 -9.15 -17.76 -0.97
N TYR A 121 -8.25 -17.61 -1.93
CA TYR A 121 -7.75 -16.32 -2.38
C TYR A 121 -7.46 -16.29 -3.88
N PHE A 122 -7.52 -15.11 -4.44
CA PHE A 122 -7.06 -14.80 -5.79
C PHE A 122 -6.20 -13.54 -5.75
N ALA A 123 -5.13 -13.54 -6.50
CA ALA A 123 -4.19 -12.43 -6.58
C ALA A 123 -4.07 -11.94 -8.03
N LYS A 124 -3.86 -10.64 -8.20
CA LYS A 124 -3.60 -10.00 -9.48
C LYS A 124 -2.38 -9.13 -9.37
N LEU A 125 -1.48 -9.24 -10.34
CA LEU A 125 -0.34 -8.36 -10.47
C LEU A 125 -0.76 -7.10 -11.23
N GLU A 126 -0.48 -5.94 -10.67
CA GLU A 126 -0.56 -4.65 -11.35
C GLU A 126 0.85 -4.08 -11.52
N ARG A 127 1.14 -3.55 -12.70
CA ARG A 127 2.50 -3.09 -13.07
C ARG A 127 2.66 -1.59 -12.94
N GLU A 128 1.57 -0.85 -12.99
CA GLU A 128 1.56 0.59 -13.03
C GLU A 128 0.87 1.17 -11.80
N ARG A 129 1.19 2.39 -11.47
CA ARG A 129 0.47 3.21 -10.50
C ARG A 129 0.33 4.61 -11.03
N THR A 130 -0.78 5.20 -10.75
CA THR A 130 -1.02 6.62 -11.01
C THR A 130 -1.00 7.43 -9.72
N TYR A 131 -0.72 8.72 -9.86
CA TYR A 131 -0.89 9.64 -8.76
C TYR A 131 -2.38 9.78 -8.41
N SER A 132 -2.69 9.77 -7.13
CA SER A 132 -4.03 9.97 -6.58
C SER A 132 -4.11 11.33 -5.87
N GLU A 133 -5.32 11.80 -5.58
CA GLU A 133 -5.55 13.01 -4.77
C GLU A 133 -4.93 12.92 -3.36
N LYS A 134 -4.64 11.72 -2.88
CA LYS A 134 -4.05 11.49 -1.56
C LYS A 134 -2.52 11.59 -1.56
N ASP A 135 -1.89 11.54 -2.74
CA ASP A 135 -0.44 11.61 -2.85
C ASP A 135 0.08 12.99 -2.44
N ARG A 136 1.24 13.00 -1.82
CA ARG A 136 1.87 14.21 -1.28
C ARG A 136 2.10 15.24 -2.37
N GLU A 137 2.62 14.81 -3.50
CA GLU A 137 2.96 15.65 -4.65
C GLU A 137 1.72 16.38 -5.18
N VAL A 138 0.59 15.68 -5.25
CA VAL A 138 -0.69 16.26 -5.67
C VAL A 138 -1.21 17.25 -4.63
N LYS A 139 -1.15 16.90 -3.33
CA LYS A 139 -1.56 17.79 -2.24
C LYS A 139 -0.71 19.06 -2.15
N GLU A 140 0.59 18.93 -2.30
CA GLU A 140 1.49 20.09 -2.24
C GLU A 140 1.37 20.98 -3.48
N ASN A 141 0.92 20.43 -4.62
CA ASN A 141 0.57 21.17 -5.82
C ASN A 141 -0.80 21.86 -5.76
N GLN A 142 -1.63 21.61 -4.74
CA GLN A 142 -3.03 22.04 -4.69
C GLN A 142 -3.20 23.56 -4.78
N ALA A 143 -2.30 24.34 -4.18
CA ALA A 143 -2.36 25.80 -4.25
C ALA A 143 -2.21 26.33 -5.69
N HIS A 144 -1.32 25.71 -6.48
CA HIS A 144 -1.16 26.02 -7.90
C HIS A 144 -2.36 25.55 -8.72
N ALA A 145 -2.85 24.35 -8.44
CA ALA A 145 -4.03 23.79 -9.09
C ALA A 145 -5.27 24.69 -8.96
N SER A 146 -5.53 25.21 -7.75
CA SER A 146 -6.66 26.10 -7.49
C SER A 146 -6.58 27.41 -8.28
N LYS A 147 -5.39 28.03 -8.31
CA LYS A 147 -5.18 29.26 -9.10
C LYS A 147 -5.32 29.01 -10.61
N ILE A 148 -4.76 27.91 -11.09
CA ILE A 148 -4.89 27.52 -12.50
C ILE A 148 -6.36 27.34 -12.88
N LEU A 149 -7.13 26.65 -12.04
CA LEU A 149 -8.56 26.44 -12.26
C LEU A 149 -9.32 27.76 -12.31
N GLU A 150 -9.03 28.71 -11.41
CA GLU A 150 -9.61 30.05 -11.41
C GLU A 150 -9.32 30.78 -12.72
N LEU A 151 -8.06 30.79 -13.18
CA LEU A 151 -7.68 31.41 -14.44
C LEU A 151 -8.34 30.71 -15.64
N GLN A 152 -8.49 29.41 -15.63
CA GLN A 152 -9.21 28.67 -16.67
C GLN A 152 -10.69 29.04 -16.73
N HIS A 153 -11.34 29.22 -15.57
CA HIS A 153 -12.71 29.70 -15.49
C HIS A 153 -12.85 31.10 -16.12
N ARG A 154 -11.90 32.03 -15.84
CA ARG A 154 -11.88 33.36 -16.43
C ARG A 154 -11.66 33.31 -17.94
N VAL A 155 -10.72 32.47 -18.42
CA VAL A 155 -10.54 32.26 -19.87
C VAL A 155 -11.84 31.82 -20.52
N ARG A 156 -12.56 30.88 -19.91
CA ARG A 156 -13.86 30.42 -20.43
C ARG A 156 -14.91 31.52 -20.40
N ALA A 157 -14.98 32.31 -19.32
CA ALA A 157 -15.94 33.43 -19.20
C ALA A 157 -15.71 34.49 -20.28
N ILE A 158 -14.45 34.79 -20.62
CA ILE A 158 -14.11 35.73 -21.71
C ILE A 158 -14.49 35.11 -23.06
N GLN A 159 -14.22 33.84 -23.30
CA GLN A 159 -14.61 33.17 -24.56
C GLN A 159 -16.12 33.15 -24.78
N GLU A 160 -16.89 33.04 -23.71
CA GLU A 160 -18.35 33.06 -23.72
C GLU A 160 -18.94 34.52 -23.71
N GLY A 161 -18.10 35.53 -23.70
CA GLY A 161 -18.53 36.96 -23.69
C GLY A 161 -19.09 37.44 -22.34
N ARG A 162 -18.91 36.68 -21.26
CA ARG A 162 -19.38 37.03 -19.91
C ARG A 162 -18.41 37.92 -19.14
N GLU A 163 -17.14 37.93 -19.51
CA GLU A 163 -16.08 38.77 -18.94
C GLU A 163 -15.24 39.38 -20.04
N GLN A 164 -14.66 40.57 -19.80
CA GLN A 164 -13.68 41.16 -20.69
C GLN A 164 -12.27 40.94 -20.18
N GLY A 165 -11.32 40.68 -21.09
CA GLY A 165 -9.92 40.45 -20.70
C GLY A 165 -9.07 39.86 -21.82
N GLU A 166 -7.77 39.79 -21.56
CA GLU A 166 -6.77 39.28 -22.51
C GLU A 166 -6.50 37.78 -22.25
N ILE A 167 -7.08 36.90 -23.05
CA ILE A 167 -6.92 35.45 -22.96
C ILE A 167 -5.45 35.04 -23.02
N ALA A 168 -4.64 35.71 -23.89
CA ALA A 168 -3.22 35.39 -24.03
C ALA A 168 -2.46 35.57 -22.72
N LYS A 169 -2.71 36.66 -22.00
CA LYS A 169 -2.09 36.95 -20.68
C LYS A 169 -2.49 35.94 -19.59
N LEU A 170 -3.76 35.56 -19.57
CA LEU A 170 -4.23 34.53 -18.62
C LEU A 170 -3.59 33.16 -18.90
N ARG A 171 -3.44 32.78 -20.17
CA ARG A 171 -2.75 31.56 -20.56
C ARG A 171 -1.27 31.58 -20.18
N GLU A 172 -0.61 32.71 -20.33
CA GLU A 172 0.79 32.87 -19.87
C GLU A 172 0.92 32.69 -18.35
N GLN A 173 -0.01 33.27 -17.58
CA GLN A 173 -0.06 33.06 -16.13
C GLN A 173 -0.31 31.60 -15.77
N ILE A 174 -1.20 30.89 -16.48
CA ILE A 174 -1.43 29.46 -16.29
C ILE A 174 -0.13 28.68 -16.54
N ASN A 175 0.57 28.95 -17.65
CA ASN A 175 1.81 28.29 -18.00
C ASN A 175 2.93 28.58 -16.98
N ALA A 176 2.97 29.77 -16.40
CA ALA A 176 3.90 30.10 -15.32
C ALA A 176 3.60 29.27 -14.07
N LEU A 177 2.34 29.21 -13.62
CA LEU A 177 1.93 28.41 -12.48
C LEU A 177 2.17 26.91 -12.67
N GLU A 178 2.00 26.37 -13.88
CA GLU A 178 2.36 24.97 -14.18
C GLU A 178 3.86 24.72 -14.01
N ARG A 179 4.71 25.66 -14.43
CA ARG A 179 6.18 25.55 -14.30
C ARG A 179 6.70 25.83 -12.90
N GLU A 180 5.99 26.62 -12.10
CA GLU A 180 6.36 26.97 -10.73
C GLU A 180 5.87 25.95 -9.69
N ALA A 181 5.03 25.00 -10.10
CA ALA A 181 4.53 23.97 -9.21
C ALA A 181 5.67 23.18 -8.55
N PRO A 182 5.63 22.97 -7.22
CA PRO A 182 6.73 22.34 -6.47
C PRO A 182 7.02 20.91 -6.88
N HIS A 183 6.06 20.19 -7.44
CA HIS A 183 6.21 18.83 -7.90
C HIS A 183 5.84 18.68 -9.35
N GLN A 184 6.83 18.30 -10.14
CA GLN A 184 6.70 18.14 -11.59
C GLN A 184 7.25 16.79 -12.02
N LEU A 185 6.73 16.30 -13.13
CA LEU A 185 7.19 15.11 -13.83
C LEU A 185 7.38 15.50 -15.31
N ASN A 186 8.61 15.37 -15.82
CA ASN A 186 8.95 15.76 -17.19
C ASN A 186 8.51 17.20 -17.55
N GLY A 187 8.68 18.14 -16.61
CA GLY A 187 8.32 19.54 -16.79
C GLY A 187 6.82 19.86 -16.73
N LYS A 188 5.98 18.89 -16.38
CA LYS A 188 4.54 19.05 -16.16
C LYS A 188 4.19 18.90 -14.69
N ARG A 189 3.33 19.74 -14.17
CA ARG A 189 2.82 19.63 -12.80
C ARG A 189 2.17 18.26 -12.60
N ILE A 190 2.53 17.57 -11.51
CA ILE A 190 1.92 16.30 -11.15
C ILE A 190 0.46 16.51 -10.78
N VAL A 191 -0.42 15.76 -11.45
CA VAL A 191 -1.87 15.73 -11.23
C VAL A 191 -2.38 14.31 -11.03
N PRO A 192 -3.57 14.12 -10.43
CA PRO A 192 -4.19 12.80 -10.35
C PRO A 192 -4.31 12.14 -11.72
N GLY A 193 -4.07 10.83 -11.79
CA GLY A 193 -4.12 10.05 -13.03
C GLY A 193 -2.80 9.99 -13.81
N MET A 194 -1.81 10.83 -13.52
CA MET A 194 -0.48 10.69 -14.14
C MET A 194 0.23 9.43 -13.65
N ALA A 195 0.89 8.71 -14.56
CA ALA A 195 1.68 7.53 -14.22
C ALA A 195 2.86 7.89 -13.30
N LYS A 196 3.13 7.07 -12.30
CA LYS A 196 4.31 7.19 -11.43
C LYS A 196 5.52 6.61 -12.12
N GLU A 197 6.68 7.23 -11.92
CA GLU A 197 7.95 6.75 -12.48
C GLU A 197 8.52 5.54 -11.73
N GLY A 198 9.42 4.82 -12.41
CA GLY A 198 10.14 3.69 -11.88
C GLY A 198 9.31 2.41 -11.83
N HIS A 199 9.80 1.42 -11.09
CA HIS A 199 9.09 0.15 -10.93
C HIS A 199 7.91 0.32 -9.99
N GLN A 200 6.71 0.03 -10.47
CA GLN A 200 5.47 0.23 -9.72
C GLN A 200 4.71 -1.08 -9.46
N SER A 201 5.28 -2.22 -9.84
CA SER A 201 4.63 -3.52 -9.71
C SER A 201 4.21 -3.80 -8.28
N HIS A 202 2.98 -4.22 -8.11
CA HIS A 202 2.38 -4.57 -6.83
C HIS A 202 1.30 -5.61 -7.03
N ILE A 203 0.89 -6.24 -5.95
CA ILE A 203 -0.06 -7.35 -6.01
C ILE A 203 -1.29 -6.97 -5.18
N HIS A 204 -2.45 -7.06 -5.81
CA HIS A 204 -3.74 -7.07 -5.14
C HIS A 204 -4.19 -8.50 -4.89
N ILE A 205 -4.66 -8.77 -3.68
CA ILE A 205 -5.15 -10.10 -3.30
C ILE A 205 -6.55 -9.92 -2.72
N ILE A 206 -7.50 -10.63 -3.27
CA ILE A 206 -8.82 -10.82 -2.66
C ILE A 206 -8.78 -12.15 -1.91
N VAL A 207 -9.09 -12.13 -0.62
CA VAL A 207 -9.10 -13.32 0.22
C VAL A 207 -10.46 -13.46 0.89
N SER A 208 -11.09 -14.61 0.74
CA SER A 208 -12.36 -14.89 1.39
C SER A 208 -12.24 -14.83 2.91
N ARG A 209 -13.29 -14.35 3.55
CA ARG A 209 -13.40 -14.42 5.01
C ARG A 209 -13.60 -15.85 5.51
N MET A 210 -14.24 -16.70 4.75
CA MET A 210 -14.43 -18.10 5.08
C MET A 210 -13.27 -18.94 4.57
N ASP A 211 -12.98 -20.04 5.22
CA ASP A 211 -12.05 -21.03 4.72
C ASP A 211 -12.57 -21.67 3.40
N ARG A 212 -11.69 -22.37 2.68
CA ARG A 212 -12.03 -23.01 1.40
C ARG A 212 -13.18 -24.02 1.51
N THR A 213 -13.37 -24.61 2.67
CA THR A 213 -14.47 -25.55 2.93
C THR A 213 -15.79 -24.83 3.26
N ASN A 214 -15.77 -23.50 3.34
CA ASN A 214 -16.93 -22.66 3.67
C ASN A 214 -17.54 -22.97 5.05
N THR A 215 -16.72 -23.42 6.00
CA THR A 215 -17.18 -23.86 7.33
C THR A 215 -16.70 -22.97 8.47
N HIS A 216 -15.46 -22.42 8.38
CA HIS A 216 -14.84 -21.64 9.44
C HIS A 216 -14.46 -20.25 8.97
N SER A 217 -14.75 -19.25 9.80
CA SER A 217 -14.34 -17.87 9.47
C SER A 217 -12.85 -17.65 9.76
N LEU A 218 -12.09 -17.19 8.78
CA LEU A 218 -10.67 -16.81 8.84
C LEU A 218 -10.53 -15.30 8.64
N SER A 219 -10.96 -14.51 9.63
CA SER A 219 -10.97 -13.05 9.55
C SER A 219 -9.67 -12.44 10.09
N PRO A 220 -8.86 -11.75 9.27
CA PRO A 220 -7.70 -10.98 9.72
C PRO A 220 -8.11 -9.64 10.35
N GLY A 221 -9.37 -9.26 10.23
CA GLY A 221 -9.93 -7.97 10.65
C GLY A 221 -10.68 -8.01 11.97
N SER A 222 -10.63 -9.13 12.73
CA SER A 222 -11.29 -9.17 14.02
C SER A 222 -10.75 -8.05 14.93
N LYS A 223 -11.61 -7.42 15.73
CA LYS A 223 -11.21 -6.43 16.75
C LYS A 223 -10.22 -7.01 17.78
N PHE A 224 -10.15 -8.32 17.84
CA PHE A 224 -9.26 -9.07 18.69
C PHE A 224 -7.95 -9.34 17.93
N ARG A 225 -6.98 -8.45 18.12
CA ARG A 225 -5.58 -8.80 17.98
C ARG A 225 -5.36 -9.95 18.96
N THR A 226 -4.89 -11.11 18.50
CA THR A 226 -4.61 -12.26 19.37
C THR A 226 -5.27 -12.16 20.75
N SER A 227 -6.52 -12.59 20.87
CA SER A 227 -7.14 -12.71 22.18
C SER A 227 -6.70 -14.03 22.81
N GLU A 228 -6.36 -13.98 24.07
CA GLU A 228 -6.15 -15.18 24.86
C GLU A 228 -7.51 -15.60 25.45
N THR A 229 -7.89 -16.83 25.21
CA THR A 229 -9.11 -17.44 25.79
C THR A 229 -8.70 -18.68 26.56
N THR A 230 -9.25 -18.84 27.76
CA THR A 230 -9.01 -20.07 28.52
C THR A 230 -9.98 -21.15 28.05
N LEU A 231 -9.46 -22.19 27.39
CA LEU A 231 -10.19 -23.37 26.98
C LEU A 231 -9.63 -24.56 27.78
N HIS A 232 -10.50 -25.21 28.53
CA HIS A 232 -10.11 -26.38 29.38
C HIS A 232 -8.94 -26.08 30.33
N GLY A 233 -8.86 -24.87 30.89
CA GLY A 233 -7.79 -24.50 31.83
C GLY A 233 -6.46 -24.07 31.15
N GLN A 234 -6.38 -24.10 29.82
CA GLN A 234 -5.20 -23.65 29.06
C GLN A 234 -5.49 -22.32 28.35
N THR A 235 -4.54 -21.40 28.39
CA THR A 235 -4.61 -20.14 27.65
C THR A 235 -4.31 -20.38 26.18
N VAL A 236 -5.31 -20.23 25.32
CA VAL A 236 -5.20 -20.42 23.86
C VAL A 236 -5.31 -19.08 23.17
N LYS A 237 -4.37 -18.81 22.26
CA LYS A 237 -4.42 -17.63 21.37
C LYS A 237 -5.45 -17.84 20.28
N GLN A 238 -6.26 -16.82 20.02
CA GLN A 238 -7.22 -16.81 18.91
C GLN A 238 -7.03 -15.57 18.05
N GLY A 239 -7.42 -15.64 16.77
CA GLY A 239 -7.43 -14.54 15.85
C GLY A 239 -6.28 -14.53 14.84
N PHE A 240 -5.85 -13.34 14.40
CA PHE A 240 -4.81 -13.17 13.38
C PHE A 240 -3.70 -12.27 13.90
N ASP A 241 -2.47 -12.77 13.87
CA ASP A 241 -1.27 -12.04 14.27
C ASP A 241 -0.69 -11.26 13.08
N ARG A 242 -1.07 -9.98 12.99
CA ARG A 242 -0.59 -9.09 11.92
C ARG A 242 0.91 -8.83 12.00
N ASP A 243 1.46 -8.70 13.19
CA ASP A 243 2.89 -8.44 13.37
C ASP A 243 3.72 -9.66 12.95
N LYS A 244 3.26 -10.87 13.27
CA LYS A 244 3.84 -12.11 12.77
C LYS A 244 3.79 -12.18 11.25
N PHE A 245 2.64 -11.90 10.66
CA PHE A 245 2.44 -11.90 9.20
C PHE A 245 3.38 -10.95 8.47
N TYR A 246 3.42 -9.69 8.88
CA TYR A 246 4.24 -8.68 8.19
C TYR A 246 5.73 -8.99 8.30
N ARG A 247 6.20 -9.43 9.47
CA ARG A 247 7.59 -9.87 9.64
C ARG A 247 7.92 -11.13 8.84
N ALA A 248 6.98 -12.07 8.77
CA ALA A 248 7.18 -13.29 7.98
C ALA A 248 7.25 -12.97 6.49
N ALA A 249 6.40 -12.09 5.97
CA ALA A 249 6.42 -11.66 4.59
C ALA A 249 7.76 -10.98 4.21
N GLU A 250 8.29 -10.08 5.06
CA GLU A 250 9.62 -9.49 4.83
C GLU A 250 10.72 -10.54 4.80
N LYS A 251 10.77 -11.42 5.82
CA LYS A 251 11.76 -12.50 5.89
C LYS A 251 11.69 -13.43 4.69
N THR A 252 10.49 -13.70 4.21
CA THR A 252 10.27 -14.54 3.02
C THR A 252 10.89 -13.89 1.79
N PHE A 253 10.69 -12.59 1.57
CA PHE A 253 11.32 -11.86 0.48
C PHE A 253 12.85 -11.90 0.59
N ASP A 254 13.38 -11.58 1.76
CA ASP A 254 14.80 -11.52 2.01
C ASP A 254 15.48 -12.90 1.78
N LYS A 255 14.84 -13.96 2.25
CA LYS A 255 15.33 -15.33 2.07
C LYS A 255 15.23 -15.79 0.62
N GLN A 256 14.11 -15.55 -0.04
CA GLN A 256 13.85 -16.02 -1.40
C GLN A 256 14.78 -15.37 -2.43
N PHE A 257 15.06 -14.09 -2.24
CA PHE A 257 15.81 -13.30 -3.22
C PHE A 257 17.21 -12.87 -2.75
N GLY A 258 17.63 -13.28 -1.56
CA GLY A 258 18.92 -12.86 -1.02
C GLY A 258 19.01 -11.36 -0.76
N TYR A 259 17.87 -10.70 -0.47
CA TYR A 259 17.81 -9.25 -0.29
C TYR A 259 18.39 -8.85 1.07
N LYS A 260 19.39 -7.97 1.04
CA LYS A 260 20.02 -7.43 2.26
C LYS A 260 19.28 -6.17 2.69
N ARG A 261 18.27 -6.36 3.53
CA ARG A 261 17.40 -5.29 4.03
C ARG A 261 18.16 -4.41 5.02
N ASN A 262 18.13 -3.10 4.82
CA ASN A 262 18.61 -2.16 5.83
C ASN A 262 17.60 -2.08 6.99
N PHE A 263 18.08 -1.73 8.19
CA PHE A 263 17.21 -1.57 9.37
C PHE A 263 15.99 -0.70 9.09
N VAL A 264 16.16 0.47 8.44
CA VAL A 264 15.06 1.41 8.19
C VAL A 264 14.00 0.91 7.21
N GLU A 265 14.30 -0.13 6.44
CA GLU A 265 13.35 -0.77 5.52
C GLU A 265 12.48 -1.82 6.21
N THR A 266 12.79 -2.19 7.46
CA THR A 266 12.07 -3.25 8.17
C THR A 266 10.72 -2.77 8.68
N TYR A 267 9.74 -3.69 8.73
CA TYR A 267 8.46 -3.47 9.40
C TYR A 267 8.65 -3.04 10.87
N HIS A 268 9.63 -3.64 11.55
CA HIS A 268 9.97 -3.28 12.93
C HIS A 268 10.40 -1.82 13.05
N ALA A 269 11.31 -1.36 12.20
CA ALA A 269 11.78 0.03 12.22
C ALA A 269 10.66 1.03 11.95
N ARG A 270 9.76 0.73 10.99
CA ARG A 270 8.57 1.55 10.72
C ARG A 270 7.65 1.65 11.93
N ASN A 271 7.37 0.54 12.59
CA ASN A 271 6.58 0.54 13.82
C ASN A 271 7.25 1.32 14.96
N LEU A 272 8.59 1.23 15.08
CA LEU A 272 9.32 2.04 16.06
C LEU A 272 9.22 3.53 15.72
N LEU A 273 9.38 3.91 14.46
CA LEU A 273 9.29 5.29 14.03
C LEU A 273 7.92 5.90 14.37
N ASP A 274 6.84 5.14 14.18
CA ASP A 274 5.47 5.57 14.46
C ASP A 274 5.16 5.60 15.97
N LYS A 275 5.49 4.54 16.70
CA LYS A 275 5.06 4.33 18.09
C LYS A 275 6.07 4.84 19.13
N ASP A 276 7.37 4.70 18.84
CA ASP A 276 8.47 5.09 19.74
C ASP A 276 9.67 5.63 18.95
N PRO A 277 9.58 6.87 18.44
CA PRO A 277 10.64 7.50 17.67
C PRO A 277 11.99 7.57 18.42
N LYS A 278 11.97 7.62 19.75
CA LYS A 278 13.21 7.64 20.56
C LYS A 278 13.98 6.33 20.38
N ARG A 279 13.30 5.21 20.50
CA ARG A 279 13.91 3.88 20.29
C ARG A 279 14.35 3.69 18.84
N PHE A 280 13.57 4.18 17.87
CA PHE A 280 13.97 4.17 16.46
C PHE A 280 15.32 4.88 16.26
N PHE A 281 15.47 6.12 16.75
CA PHE A 281 16.72 6.86 16.60
C PHE A 281 17.87 6.25 17.39
N SER A 282 17.62 5.70 18.57
CA SER A 282 18.65 4.96 19.31
C SER A 282 19.15 3.76 18.52
N ALA A 283 18.26 2.98 17.93
CA ALA A 283 18.61 1.85 17.08
C ALA A 283 19.39 2.30 15.82
N LEU A 284 18.92 3.36 15.15
CA LEU A 284 19.60 3.94 13.99
C LEU A 284 21.03 4.41 14.30
N LEU A 285 21.23 5.05 15.45
CA LEU A 285 22.56 5.51 15.89
C LEU A 285 23.48 4.35 16.29
N GLY A 286 22.92 3.24 16.74
CA GLY A 286 23.64 2.00 17.09
C GLY A 286 24.11 1.19 15.89
N LEU A 287 23.65 1.49 14.67
CA LEU A 287 24.08 0.77 13.47
C LEU A 287 25.57 1.01 13.15
N PRO A 288 26.26 0.03 12.53
CA PRO A 288 27.56 0.25 11.94
C PRO A 288 27.59 1.46 11.00
N THR A 289 28.72 2.11 10.86
CA THR A 289 28.81 3.40 10.15
C THR A 289 28.31 3.34 8.70
N ASN A 290 28.66 2.29 7.97
CA ASN A 290 28.21 2.05 6.58
C ASN A 290 26.68 1.84 6.49
N GLU A 291 26.12 1.01 7.36
CA GLU A 291 24.68 0.76 7.39
C GLU A 291 23.90 2.00 7.82
N ARG A 292 24.43 2.76 8.79
CA ARG A 292 23.84 4.02 9.24
C ARG A 292 23.86 5.09 8.15
N GLN A 293 24.92 5.18 7.33
CA GLN A 293 24.96 6.10 6.19
C GLN A 293 23.91 5.72 5.15
N ALA A 294 23.82 4.44 4.80
CA ALA A 294 22.81 3.94 3.88
C ALA A 294 21.39 4.21 4.42
N ALA A 295 21.16 3.96 5.72
CA ALA A 295 19.89 4.27 6.37
C ALA A 295 19.51 5.76 6.28
N LYS A 296 20.47 6.66 6.52
CA LYS A 296 20.23 8.12 6.40
C LYS A 296 19.87 8.53 4.98
N GLN A 297 20.54 7.97 3.97
CA GLN A 297 20.20 8.24 2.58
C GLN A 297 18.78 7.76 2.20
N LEU A 298 18.39 6.59 2.69
CA LEU A 298 17.03 6.05 2.48
C LEU A 298 15.98 6.94 3.14
N LEU A 299 16.19 7.36 4.38
CA LEU A 299 15.29 8.26 5.09
C LEU A 299 15.20 9.63 4.40
N PHE A 300 16.32 10.15 3.89
CA PHE A 300 16.34 11.43 3.16
C PHE A 300 15.51 11.33 1.86
N LYS A 301 15.69 10.26 1.09
CA LYS A 301 14.87 9.99 -0.12
C LYS A 301 13.37 9.87 0.19
N ALA A 302 13.03 9.34 1.37
CA ALA A 302 11.65 9.29 1.87
C ALA A 302 11.14 10.62 2.44
N GLY A 303 11.90 11.70 2.32
CA GLY A 303 11.54 13.03 2.85
C GLY A 303 11.74 13.19 4.36
N ILE A 304 12.36 12.20 5.01
CA ILE A 304 12.64 12.22 6.45
C ILE A 304 14.04 12.78 6.69
N LYS A 305 14.13 14.05 7.11
CA LYS A 305 15.41 14.68 7.42
C LYS A 305 15.93 14.20 8.79
N VAL A 306 17.01 13.42 8.76
CA VAL A 306 17.73 13.04 9.99
C VAL A 306 18.71 14.15 10.34
N PRO A 307 18.64 14.73 11.54
CA PRO A 307 19.57 15.79 11.96
C PRO A 307 21.02 15.33 11.96
N THR A 308 21.91 16.20 11.52
CA THR A 308 23.27 15.81 11.16
C THR A 308 24.24 15.63 12.32
N ILE A 309 24.02 16.11 13.51
CA ILE A 309 24.82 15.78 14.72
C ILE A 309 24.17 16.37 15.97
N PRO A 310 24.17 15.68 17.12
CA PRO A 310 23.75 16.21 18.38
C PRO A 310 24.86 16.27 19.41
N THR A 311 24.95 17.40 20.07
CA THR A 311 25.70 17.57 21.31
C THR A 311 24.94 17.09 22.54
N ASN A 312 23.63 16.80 22.43
CA ASN A 312 22.81 16.27 23.52
C ASN A 312 21.76 15.31 23.01
N LYS A 313 21.89 14.01 23.33
CA LYS A 313 21.07 12.91 22.83
C LYS A 313 19.56 13.07 23.09
N ALA A 314 19.16 13.68 24.22
CA ALA A 314 17.75 13.83 24.59
C ALA A 314 17.04 14.97 23.83
N GLN A 315 17.69 16.11 23.65
CA GLN A 315 17.12 17.25 22.89
C GLN A 315 17.02 16.98 21.41
N LEU A 316 17.94 16.18 20.86
CA LEU A 316 17.89 15.76 19.48
C LEU A 316 16.71 14.85 19.20
N ALA A 317 16.51 13.84 20.05
CA ALA A 317 15.36 12.95 19.94
C ALA A 317 14.05 13.74 19.98
N TYR A 318 13.95 14.76 20.82
CA TYR A 318 12.75 15.61 20.92
C TYR A 318 12.54 16.51 19.70
N LYS A 319 13.57 17.23 19.22
CA LYS A 319 13.47 18.07 18.00
C LYS A 319 13.19 17.25 16.74
N ALA A 320 13.85 16.11 16.59
CA ALA A 320 13.57 15.18 15.50
C ALA A 320 12.14 14.64 15.57
N MET A 321 11.63 14.32 16.77
CA MET A 321 10.26 13.87 16.97
C MET A 321 9.23 14.93 16.56
N MET A 322 9.46 16.21 16.87
CA MET A 322 8.52 17.28 16.52
C MET A 322 8.51 17.61 15.02
N GLN A 323 9.67 17.54 14.36
CA GLN A 323 9.76 17.70 12.89
C GLN A 323 9.19 16.50 12.14
N LEU A 324 9.37 15.30 12.67
CA LEU A 324 8.84 14.06 12.11
C LEU A 324 7.33 13.93 12.27
N LYS A 325 6.74 14.32 13.40
CA LYS A 325 5.28 14.38 13.54
C LYS A 325 4.61 15.22 12.45
N LYS A 326 5.25 16.31 12.01
CA LYS A 326 4.77 17.13 10.89
C LYS A 326 4.98 16.48 9.51
N GLY A 327 6.05 15.70 9.34
CA GLY A 327 6.39 15.04 8.07
C GLY A 327 5.74 13.67 7.88
N ILE A 328 5.70 12.85 8.94
CA ILE A 328 5.16 11.47 8.90
C ILE A 328 3.65 11.47 8.73
N GLY A 329 2.92 12.36 9.40
CA GLY A 329 1.48 12.50 9.20
C GLY A 329 1.14 12.73 7.72
N LYS A 330 1.94 13.58 7.03
CA LYS A 330 1.79 13.84 5.59
C LYS A 330 2.21 12.66 4.70
N ALA A 331 3.27 11.94 5.07
CA ALA A 331 3.83 10.86 4.26
C ALA A 331 3.08 9.53 4.42
N LEU A 332 2.55 9.23 5.61
CA LEU A 332 1.68 8.07 5.86
C LEU A 332 0.31 8.22 5.20
N GLU A 333 -0.22 9.45 5.14
CA GLU A 333 -1.48 9.74 4.44
C GLU A 333 -1.36 9.63 2.91
N SER A 334 -0.16 9.85 2.35
CA SER A 334 0.03 9.87 0.90
C SER A 334 0.32 8.51 0.27
N GLY A 335 0.50 7.46 1.06
CA GLY A 335 0.91 6.15 0.52
C GLY A 335 2.28 6.15 -0.18
N SER A 336 2.99 7.29 -0.13
CA SER A 336 4.27 7.51 -0.84
C SER A 336 5.47 6.87 -0.16
N ILE A 337 5.31 6.30 1.03
CA ILE A 337 6.39 5.57 1.67
C ILE A 337 6.29 4.10 1.28
N GLY A 338 6.69 3.81 0.06
CA GLY A 338 7.23 2.51 -0.29
C GLY A 338 8.69 2.46 0.15
N ILE A 339 8.94 2.54 1.47
CA ILE A 339 10.23 2.12 2.02
C ILE A 339 10.20 0.62 2.14
#